data_9fa265155cec0ac4092a9b4a55132124
#
_entry.id   9fa265155cec0ac4092a9b4a55132124
#
_cell.length_a   1.000
_cell.length_b   1.000
_cell.length_c   1.000
_cell.angle_alpha   90.00
_cell.angle_beta   90.00
_cell.angle_gamma   90.00
#
_symmetry.space_group_name_H-M   'P 1'
#
loop_
_entity.id
_entity.type
_entity.pdbx_description
1 polymer ?
#
loop_
_entity_poly.entity_id
_entity_poly.type
_entity_poly.pdbx_seq_one_letter_code
_entity_poly.pdbx_strand_id
1 'polypeptide(L)'
;SPTGDEAEGWLITVGGTPREIMAHGPEFTYSRLLAAAKLAKKLGAQIMGLGAFTKVVGDAGITVAKRAPLPITTGNSYSASGALWAAHDAAKKVGRVSIGKSGKMAGKAMVVGATGAIGSVCARLLAKAVDEIYMVAPEAAKLLALKESIELETPGAIVHVSATTDRDLSEMDMVVTATSGA
;
A
#
# COMPACT_ATOMS: atom_id res chain seq x y z
N SER A 1 -4.45 -11.04 21.56
CA SER A 1 -3.63 -9.82 21.38
C SER A 1 -2.80 -9.57 22.64
N PRO A 2 -1.77 -8.69 22.59
CA PRO A 2 -1.02 -8.32 23.81
C PRO A 2 -1.89 -7.66 24.90
N THR A 3 -3.05 -7.15 24.51
CA THR A 3 -4.05 -6.53 25.41
C THR A 3 -5.07 -7.53 25.95
N GLY A 4 -5.00 -8.80 25.56
CA GLY A 4 -5.96 -9.83 25.94
C GLY A 4 -7.21 -9.90 25.07
N ASP A 5 -7.34 -9.00 24.08
CA ASP A 5 -8.50 -9.05 23.17
C ASP A 5 -8.43 -10.30 22.29
N GLU A 6 -9.58 -10.92 22.07
CA GLU A 6 -9.74 -12.05 21.17
C GLU A 6 -10.35 -11.59 19.84
N ALA A 7 -9.92 -12.21 18.74
CA ALA A 7 -10.48 -12.00 17.41
C ALA A 7 -10.83 -13.35 16.80
N GLU A 8 -12.06 -13.46 16.32
CA GLU A 8 -12.52 -14.59 15.55
C GLU A 8 -12.38 -14.28 14.06
N GLY A 9 -11.94 -15.25 13.27
CA GLY A 9 -11.72 -15.06 11.83
C GLY A 9 -12.12 -16.27 11.00
N TRP A 10 -12.55 -16.01 9.79
CA TRP A 10 -12.95 -17.02 8.81
C TRP A 10 -12.12 -16.87 7.53
N LEU A 11 -11.63 -17.98 7.02
CA LEU A 11 -11.01 -18.03 5.70
C LEU A 11 -12.07 -18.51 4.69
N ILE A 12 -12.49 -17.62 3.81
CA ILE A 12 -13.47 -17.91 2.76
C ILE A 12 -12.74 -18.06 1.43
N THR A 13 -12.72 -19.29 0.92
CA THR A 13 -12.08 -19.57 -0.37
C THR A 13 -13.05 -19.25 -1.52
N VAL A 14 -12.59 -18.38 -2.42
CA VAL A 14 -13.28 -18.11 -3.70
C VAL A 14 -12.69 -19.04 -4.76
N GLY A 15 -13.48 -19.98 -5.24
CA GLY A 15 -13.03 -20.97 -6.23
C GLY A 15 -12.66 -20.33 -7.57
N GLY A 16 -11.60 -20.88 -8.18
CA GLY A 16 -11.08 -20.48 -9.49
C GLY A 16 -9.55 -20.39 -9.47
N THR A 17 -8.93 -20.76 -10.59
CA THR A 17 -7.50 -20.53 -10.79
C THR A 17 -7.26 -19.07 -11.16
N PRO A 18 -6.05 -18.51 -10.90
CA PRO A 18 -5.71 -17.17 -11.36
C PRO A 18 -5.94 -16.96 -12.86
N ARG A 19 -5.63 -17.97 -13.67
CA ARG A 19 -5.85 -17.95 -15.12
C ARG A 19 -7.33 -17.84 -15.49
N GLU A 20 -8.18 -18.57 -14.81
CA GLU A 20 -9.63 -18.55 -15.02
C GLU A 20 -10.21 -17.19 -14.60
N ILE A 21 -9.81 -16.69 -13.45
CA ILE A 21 -10.22 -15.37 -12.93
C ILE A 21 -9.82 -14.24 -13.91
N MET A 22 -8.61 -14.31 -14.46
CA MET A 22 -8.10 -13.31 -15.40
C MET A 22 -8.71 -13.43 -16.81
N ALA A 23 -9.17 -14.62 -17.22
CA ALA A 23 -9.79 -14.86 -18.53
C ALA A 23 -11.22 -14.33 -18.63
N HIS A 24 -11.89 -14.09 -17.50
CA HIS A 24 -13.26 -13.57 -17.46
C HIS A 24 -13.26 -12.06 -17.19
N GLY A 25 -14.34 -11.38 -17.59
CA GLY A 25 -14.51 -9.96 -17.27
C GLY A 25 -14.61 -9.72 -15.74
N PRO A 26 -14.34 -8.50 -15.28
CA PRO A 26 -14.30 -8.19 -13.84
C PRO A 26 -15.57 -8.55 -13.06
N GLU A 27 -16.73 -8.46 -13.68
CA GLU A 27 -18.04 -8.75 -13.04
C GLU A 27 -18.17 -10.21 -12.61
N PHE A 28 -17.52 -11.13 -13.31
CA PHE A 28 -17.45 -12.54 -12.92
C PHE A 28 -16.78 -12.71 -11.54
N THR A 29 -15.70 -12.00 -11.31
CA THR A 29 -15.00 -12.03 -10.01
C THR A 29 -15.75 -11.23 -8.96
N TYR A 30 -16.31 -10.07 -9.31
CA TYR A 30 -17.09 -9.26 -8.38
C TYR A 30 -18.29 -10.00 -7.82
N SER A 31 -19.02 -10.74 -8.64
CA SER A 31 -20.17 -11.54 -8.17
C SER A 31 -19.77 -12.57 -7.11
N ARG A 32 -18.63 -13.24 -7.31
CA ARG A 32 -18.09 -14.22 -6.35
C ARG A 32 -17.61 -13.58 -5.05
N LEU A 33 -16.91 -12.44 -5.15
CA LEU A 33 -16.44 -11.70 -3.99
C LEU A 33 -17.60 -11.12 -3.17
N LEU A 34 -18.68 -10.67 -3.84
CA LEU A 34 -19.88 -10.19 -3.16
C LEU A 34 -20.64 -11.33 -2.47
N ALA A 35 -20.66 -12.54 -3.09
CA ALA A 35 -21.21 -13.73 -2.43
C ALA A 35 -20.39 -14.10 -1.18
N ALA A 36 -19.06 -14.07 -1.27
CA ALA A 36 -18.16 -14.28 -0.13
C ALA A 36 -18.38 -13.23 0.98
N ALA A 37 -18.55 -11.95 0.60
CA ALA A 37 -18.84 -10.87 1.55
C ALA A 37 -20.19 -11.05 2.27
N LYS A 38 -21.22 -11.51 1.55
CA LYS A 38 -22.53 -11.86 2.17
C LYS A 38 -22.37 -13.01 3.17
N LEU A 39 -21.59 -14.04 2.80
CA LEU A 39 -21.31 -15.17 3.69
C LEU A 39 -20.52 -14.70 4.94
N ALA A 40 -19.47 -13.91 4.74
CA ALA A 40 -18.69 -13.35 5.84
C ALA A 40 -19.58 -12.59 6.83
N LYS A 41 -20.46 -11.73 6.34
CA LYS A 41 -21.42 -11.00 7.18
C LYS A 41 -22.36 -11.95 7.93
N LYS A 42 -22.85 -13.01 7.27
CA LYS A 42 -23.72 -14.02 7.90
C LYS A 42 -23.00 -14.77 9.02
N LEU A 43 -21.69 -14.99 8.89
CA LEU A 43 -20.85 -15.61 9.92
C LEU A 43 -20.50 -14.67 11.09
N GLY A 44 -20.81 -13.38 10.99
CA GLY A 44 -20.56 -12.41 12.04
C GLY A 44 -19.33 -11.50 11.78
N ALA A 45 -18.67 -11.65 10.63
CA ALA A 45 -17.53 -10.80 10.30
C ALA A 45 -17.91 -9.32 10.22
N GLN A 46 -17.09 -8.47 10.80
CA GLN A 46 -17.26 -7.01 10.80
C GLN A 46 -16.48 -6.33 9.65
N ILE A 47 -15.46 -7.00 9.13
CA ILE A 47 -14.60 -6.54 8.02
C ILE A 47 -14.16 -7.75 7.20
N MET A 48 -13.96 -7.58 5.89
CA MET A 48 -13.41 -8.62 5.02
C MET A 48 -12.19 -8.11 4.27
N GLY A 49 -11.09 -8.87 4.34
CA GLY A 49 -9.87 -8.63 3.58
C GLY A 49 -9.88 -9.38 2.24
N LEU A 50 -9.59 -8.67 1.14
CA LEU A 50 -9.35 -9.30 -0.16
C LEU A 50 -7.90 -9.77 -0.22
N GLY A 51 -7.69 -11.08 -0.43
CA GLY A 51 -6.39 -11.71 -0.51
C GLY A 51 -6.03 -12.16 -1.92
N ALA A 52 -4.76 -12.47 -2.14
CA ALA A 52 -4.21 -13.02 -3.39
C ALA A 52 -4.67 -12.25 -4.64
N PHE A 53 -5.05 -12.97 -5.69
CA PHE A 53 -5.47 -12.39 -6.97
C PHE A 53 -6.83 -11.68 -6.94
N THR A 54 -7.63 -11.86 -5.90
CA THR A 54 -8.97 -11.27 -5.84
C THR A 54 -8.96 -9.73 -5.79
N LYS A 55 -7.86 -9.13 -5.34
CA LYS A 55 -7.65 -7.68 -5.33
C LYS A 55 -7.14 -7.09 -6.65
N VAL A 56 -6.64 -7.93 -7.55
CA VAL A 56 -5.99 -7.49 -8.81
C VAL A 56 -6.99 -7.31 -9.94
N VAL A 57 -8.14 -7.98 -9.85
CA VAL A 57 -9.16 -7.94 -10.90
C VAL A 57 -9.93 -6.62 -10.85
N GLY A 58 -9.96 -5.93 -11.99
CA GLY A 58 -10.70 -4.68 -12.16
C GLY A 58 -10.02 -3.48 -11.46
N ASP A 59 -10.69 -2.91 -10.48
CA ASP A 59 -10.33 -1.64 -9.84
C ASP A 59 -9.75 -1.80 -8.42
N ALA A 60 -8.98 -2.83 -8.19
CA ALA A 60 -8.34 -3.12 -6.90
C ALA A 60 -9.33 -3.25 -5.71
N GLY A 61 -10.55 -3.66 -5.99
CA GLY A 61 -11.58 -3.91 -4.98
C GLY A 61 -12.49 -2.72 -4.67
N ILE A 62 -12.36 -1.59 -5.35
CA ILE A 62 -13.19 -0.40 -5.12
C ILE A 62 -14.68 -0.71 -5.39
N THR A 63 -15.00 -1.36 -6.51
CA THR A 63 -16.37 -1.75 -6.84
C THR A 63 -16.92 -2.75 -5.82
N VAL A 64 -16.11 -3.71 -5.39
CA VAL A 64 -16.52 -4.68 -4.35
C VAL A 64 -16.80 -3.94 -3.03
N ALA A 65 -15.94 -3.01 -2.62
CA ALA A 65 -16.11 -2.24 -1.40
C ALA A 65 -17.41 -1.41 -1.40
N LYS A 66 -17.76 -0.81 -2.56
CA LYS A 66 -19.01 -0.04 -2.70
C LYS A 66 -20.28 -0.90 -2.65
N ARG A 67 -20.20 -2.15 -3.08
CA ARG A 67 -21.35 -3.07 -3.24
C ARG A 67 -21.48 -4.09 -2.11
N ALA A 68 -20.42 -4.29 -1.31
CA ALA A 68 -20.40 -5.26 -0.23
C ALA A 68 -21.24 -4.83 0.98
N PRO A 69 -21.81 -5.79 1.73
CA PRO A 69 -22.63 -5.50 2.91
C PRO A 69 -21.80 -5.22 4.20
N LEU A 70 -20.47 -5.24 4.11
CA LEU A 70 -19.54 -4.96 5.21
C LEU A 70 -18.29 -4.26 4.64
N PRO A 71 -17.50 -3.57 5.48
CA PRO A 71 -16.26 -2.94 5.06
C PRO A 71 -15.29 -3.92 4.39
N ILE A 72 -14.68 -3.49 3.29
CA ILE A 72 -13.69 -4.27 2.55
C ILE A 72 -12.34 -3.58 2.68
N THR A 73 -11.30 -4.37 2.93
CA THR A 73 -9.91 -3.92 2.93
C THR A 73 -9.05 -4.82 2.04
N THR A 74 -7.83 -4.40 1.78
CA THR A 74 -6.81 -5.23 1.12
C THR A 74 -5.57 -5.30 1.99
N GLY A 75 -4.69 -6.26 1.76
CA GLY A 75 -3.42 -6.36 2.47
C GLY A 75 -2.38 -5.28 2.11
N ASN A 76 -2.68 -4.38 1.17
CA ASN A 76 -1.70 -3.43 0.65
C ASN A 76 -1.18 -2.48 1.72
N SER A 77 -2.07 -1.89 2.54
CA SER A 77 -1.65 -0.97 3.61
C SER A 77 -0.83 -1.67 4.68
N TYR A 78 -1.21 -2.89 5.05
CA TYR A 78 -0.47 -3.70 6.02
C TYR A 78 0.90 -4.12 5.46
N SER A 79 0.95 -4.56 4.19
CA SER A 79 2.21 -4.92 3.52
C SER A 79 3.16 -3.72 3.40
N ALA A 80 2.64 -2.54 3.04
CA ALA A 80 3.41 -1.31 3.00
C ALA A 80 3.98 -0.95 4.38
N SER A 81 3.14 -0.94 5.41
CA SER A 81 3.57 -0.65 6.78
C SER A 81 4.62 -1.64 7.26
N GLY A 82 4.41 -2.95 7.04
CA GLY A 82 5.36 -4.00 7.43
C GLY A 82 6.71 -3.86 6.75
N ALA A 83 6.74 -3.54 5.45
CA ALA A 83 7.98 -3.30 4.72
C ALA A 83 8.74 -2.08 5.26
N LEU A 84 8.04 -0.98 5.54
CA LEU A 84 8.65 0.23 6.11
C LEU A 84 9.17 0.00 7.53
N TRP A 85 8.44 -0.73 8.36
CA TRP A 85 8.89 -1.11 9.70
C TRP A 85 10.14 -1.97 9.65
N ALA A 86 10.20 -2.96 8.76
CA ALA A 86 11.37 -3.80 8.58
C ALA A 86 12.59 -2.99 8.10
N ALA A 87 12.40 -2.09 7.13
CA ALA A 87 13.45 -1.21 6.64
C ALA A 87 13.96 -0.26 7.73
N HIS A 88 13.07 0.35 8.52
CA HIS A 88 13.42 1.20 9.64
C HIS A 88 14.21 0.43 10.71
N ASP A 89 13.76 -0.76 11.10
CA ASP A 89 14.44 -1.60 12.10
C ASP A 89 15.84 -2.01 11.60
N ALA A 90 15.97 -2.38 10.34
CA ALA A 90 17.26 -2.67 9.72
C ALA A 90 18.19 -1.44 9.74
N ALA A 91 17.69 -0.27 9.31
CA ALA A 91 18.47 0.97 9.30
C ALA A 91 18.91 1.37 10.72
N LYS A 92 18.05 1.18 11.73
CA LYS A 92 18.39 1.40 13.14
C LYS A 92 19.50 0.45 13.61
N LYS A 93 19.43 -0.84 13.28
CA LYS A 93 20.43 -1.84 13.65
C LYS A 93 21.81 -1.56 13.06
N VAL A 94 21.87 -0.97 11.87
CA VAL A 94 23.14 -0.58 11.23
C VAL A 94 23.57 0.86 11.57
N GLY A 95 22.90 1.54 12.52
CA GLY A 95 23.26 2.88 12.97
C GLY A 95 22.97 4.00 11.97
N ARG A 96 22.07 3.78 11.00
CA ARG A 96 21.72 4.76 9.96
C ARG A 96 20.51 5.63 10.31
N VAL A 97 19.87 5.41 11.45
CA VAL A 97 18.71 6.20 11.88
C VAL A 97 19.18 7.26 12.88
N SER A 98 18.95 8.51 12.55
CA SER A 98 19.04 9.63 13.48
C SER A 98 17.74 10.44 13.44
N ILE A 99 17.36 11.06 14.54
CA ILE A 99 16.17 11.91 14.61
C ILE A 99 16.61 13.36 14.36
N GLY A 100 16.04 13.98 13.34
CA GLY A 100 16.29 15.37 12.98
C GLY A 100 15.61 16.35 13.93
N LYS A 101 15.86 17.65 13.73
CA LYS A 101 15.21 18.73 14.50
C LYS A 101 13.69 18.79 14.31
N SER A 102 13.19 18.25 13.20
CA SER A 102 11.77 18.13 12.88
C SER A 102 11.02 17.05 13.71
N GLY A 103 11.76 16.21 14.45
CA GLY A 103 11.23 15.01 15.09
C GLY A 103 11.04 13.83 14.13
N LYS A 104 11.37 14.02 12.85
CA LYS A 104 11.38 12.98 11.82
C LYS A 104 12.76 12.31 11.77
N MET A 105 12.83 11.17 11.11
CA MET A 105 14.09 10.54 10.75
C MET A 105 14.86 11.48 9.80
N ALA A 106 16.02 11.92 10.20
CA ALA A 106 16.87 12.76 9.35
C ALA A 106 17.35 11.91 8.16
N GLY A 107 17.13 12.41 6.95
CA GLY A 107 17.57 11.75 5.74
C GLY A 107 16.56 11.78 4.61
N LYS A 108 16.93 11.09 3.53
CA LYS A 108 16.19 11.03 2.28
C LYS A 108 15.70 9.61 2.00
N ALA A 109 14.42 9.48 1.65
CA ALA A 109 13.87 8.19 1.24
C ALA A 109 13.32 8.25 -0.18
N MET A 110 13.52 7.16 -0.95
CA MET A 110 12.99 7.03 -2.30
C MET A 110 11.95 5.91 -2.37
N VAL A 111 10.87 6.16 -3.11
CA VAL A 111 9.85 5.15 -3.44
C VAL A 111 9.80 4.96 -4.94
N VAL A 112 10.24 3.81 -5.41
CA VAL A 112 10.16 3.41 -6.82
C VAL A 112 8.86 2.65 -7.06
N GLY A 113 8.08 3.09 -8.05
CA GLY A 113 6.71 2.62 -8.27
C GLY A 113 5.70 3.35 -7.38
N ALA A 114 5.96 4.63 -7.08
CA ALA A 114 5.17 5.43 -6.14
C ALA A 114 3.69 5.60 -6.54
N THR A 115 3.35 5.50 -7.81
CA THR A 115 1.96 5.61 -8.30
C THR A 115 1.15 4.33 -8.14
N GLY A 116 1.80 3.21 -7.78
CA GLY A 116 1.13 1.94 -7.51
C GLY A 116 0.40 1.92 -6.16
N ALA A 117 -0.46 0.91 -5.97
CA ALA A 117 -1.29 0.78 -4.76
C ALA A 117 -0.46 0.67 -3.45
N ILE A 118 0.66 -0.05 -3.48
CA ILE A 118 1.57 -0.16 -2.32
C ILE A 118 2.49 1.06 -2.26
N GLY A 119 3.06 1.48 -3.40
CA GLY A 119 4.00 2.58 -3.47
C GLY A 119 3.41 3.90 -2.97
N SER A 120 2.16 4.20 -3.31
CA SER A 120 1.49 5.42 -2.84
C SER A 120 1.25 5.43 -1.32
N VAL A 121 0.98 4.28 -0.72
CA VAL A 121 0.89 4.15 0.75
C VAL A 121 2.26 4.33 1.39
N CYS A 122 3.31 3.70 0.84
CA CYS A 122 4.68 3.90 1.32
C CYS A 122 5.09 5.37 1.24
N ALA A 123 4.79 6.06 0.12
CA ALA A 123 5.10 7.47 -0.05
C ALA A 123 4.43 8.36 1.01
N ARG A 124 3.14 8.15 1.28
CA ARG A 124 2.41 8.90 2.32
C ARG A 124 2.94 8.66 3.72
N LEU A 125 3.29 7.42 4.05
CA LEU A 125 3.84 7.08 5.36
C LEU A 125 5.25 7.66 5.54
N LEU A 126 6.11 7.55 4.52
CA LEU A 126 7.46 8.10 4.55
C LEU A 126 7.47 9.63 4.63
N ALA A 127 6.57 10.33 3.92
CA ALA A 127 6.46 11.78 4.02
C ALA A 127 6.20 12.29 5.45
N LYS A 128 5.59 11.46 6.30
CA LYS A 128 5.40 11.75 7.73
C LYS A 128 6.62 11.40 8.58
N ALA A 129 7.46 10.49 8.11
CA ALA A 129 8.51 9.86 8.91
C ALA A 129 9.93 10.36 8.59
N VAL A 130 10.18 10.87 7.38
CA VAL A 130 11.51 11.35 6.94
C VAL A 130 11.48 12.82 6.55
N ASP A 131 12.64 13.46 6.44
CA ASP A 131 12.73 14.88 6.07
C ASP A 131 12.38 15.11 4.59
N GLU A 132 12.92 14.29 3.69
CA GLU A 132 12.71 14.40 2.25
C GLU A 132 12.29 13.07 1.62
N ILE A 133 11.34 13.12 0.72
CA ILE A 133 10.87 11.95 -0.03
C ILE A 133 11.01 12.17 -1.54
N TYR A 134 11.52 11.14 -2.22
CA TYR A 134 11.67 11.07 -3.67
C TYR A 134 10.72 10.02 -4.22
N MET A 135 9.78 10.43 -5.05
CA MET A 135 8.81 9.54 -5.68
C MET A 135 9.15 9.30 -7.14
N VAL A 136 9.31 8.04 -7.52
CA VAL A 136 9.69 7.64 -8.88
C VAL A 136 8.61 6.75 -9.49
N ALA A 137 8.12 7.15 -10.66
CA ALA A 137 7.24 6.35 -11.51
C ALA A 137 7.20 6.95 -12.94
N PRO A 138 6.83 6.16 -13.96
CA PRO A 138 6.77 6.67 -15.35
C PRO A 138 5.59 7.61 -15.60
N GLU A 139 4.51 7.54 -14.78
CA GLU A 139 3.29 8.30 -15.02
C GLU A 139 3.34 9.68 -14.35
N ALA A 140 3.90 10.67 -15.03
CA ALA A 140 4.12 12.01 -14.50
C ALA A 140 2.85 12.67 -13.91
N ALA A 141 1.70 12.57 -14.58
CA ALA A 141 0.45 13.15 -14.09
C ALA A 141 -0.01 12.55 -12.76
N LYS A 142 0.12 11.23 -12.60
CA LYS A 142 -0.21 10.55 -11.35
C LYS A 142 0.77 10.90 -10.22
N LEU A 143 2.07 11.06 -10.56
CA LEU A 143 3.08 11.49 -9.60
C LEU A 143 2.79 12.89 -9.05
N LEU A 144 2.45 13.84 -9.92
CA LEU A 144 2.12 15.21 -9.53
C LEU A 144 0.86 15.25 -8.65
N ALA A 145 -0.19 14.54 -9.04
CA ALA A 145 -1.40 14.43 -8.23
C ALA A 145 -1.13 13.79 -6.85
N LEU A 146 -0.28 12.77 -6.80
CA LEU A 146 0.13 12.16 -5.52
C LEU A 146 0.95 13.13 -4.67
N LYS A 147 1.87 13.89 -5.27
CA LYS A 147 2.64 14.93 -4.60
C LYS A 147 1.72 15.94 -3.94
N GLU A 148 0.81 16.56 -4.71
CA GLU A 148 -0.16 17.52 -4.20
C GLU A 148 -0.98 16.96 -3.03
N SER A 149 -1.46 15.72 -3.16
CA SER A 149 -2.20 15.06 -2.09
C SER A 149 -1.36 14.87 -0.82
N ILE A 150 -0.08 14.49 -0.95
CA ILE A 150 0.83 14.32 0.20
C ILE A 150 1.13 15.66 0.87
N GLU A 151 1.37 16.71 0.10
CA GLU A 151 1.64 18.05 0.63
C GLU A 151 0.44 18.62 1.38
N LEU A 152 -0.78 18.33 0.93
CA LEU A 152 -2.01 18.67 1.65
C LEU A 152 -2.19 17.87 2.95
N GLU A 153 -1.91 16.57 2.93
CA GLU A 153 -2.07 15.69 4.09
C GLU A 153 -0.95 15.86 5.13
N THR A 154 0.23 16.29 4.69
CA THR A 154 1.42 16.44 5.53
C THR A 154 2.09 17.77 5.21
N PRO A 155 1.56 18.88 5.73
CA PRO A 155 2.15 20.20 5.53
C PRO A 155 3.61 20.25 5.97
N GLY A 156 4.47 20.78 5.11
CA GLY A 156 5.92 20.85 5.33
C GLY A 156 6.70 19.59 4.90
N ALA A 157 6.05 18.59 4.30
CA ALA A 157 6.77 17.50 3.64
C ALA A 157 7.51 18.02 2.41
N ILE A 158 8.79 17.64 2.27
CA ILE A 158 9.58 17.95 1.08
C ILE A 158 9.46 16.76 0.12
N VAL A 159 8.75 16.97 -0.99
CA VAL A 159 8.41 15.90 -1.94
C VAL A 159 9.01 16.20 -3.31
N HIS A 160 9.89 15.33 -3.76
CA HIS A 160 10.49 15.34 -5.09
C HIS A 160 9.84 14.28 -5.98
N VAL A 161 9.76 14.55 -7.27
CA VAL A 161 9.22 13.62 -8.28
C VAL A 161 10.21 13.42 -9.42
N SER A 162 10.36 12.19 -9.88
CA SER A 162 11.25 11.85 -11.00
C SER A 162 10.66 10.70 -11.81
N ALA A 163 10.99 10.66 -13.11
CA ALA A 163 10.67 9.51 -13.95
C ALA A 163 11.70 8.38 -13.84
N THR A 164 12.92 8.68 -13.36
CA THR A 164 14.03 7.74 -13.25
C THR A 164 14.72 7.83 -11.89
N THR A 165 15.49 6.81 -11.55
CA THR A 165 16.25 6.73 -10.28
C THR A 165 17.69 7.27 -10.41
N ASP A 166 18.18 7.47 -11.64
CA ASP A 166 19.61 7.52 -11.95
C ASP A 166 20.38 8.67 -11.29
N ARG A 167 19.72 9.79 -11.03
CA ARG A 167 20.38 10.99 -10.48
C ARG A 167 20.49 10.99 -8.96
N ASP A 168 19.49 10.42 -8.30
CA ASP A 168 19.30 10.66 -6.87
C ASP A 168 19.56 9.42 -6.01
N LEU A 169 19.67 8.23 -6.64
CA LEU A 169 19.76 6.96 -5.91
C LEU A 169 20.92 6.89 -4.90
N SER A 170 22.08 7.43 -5.26
CA SER A 170 23.28 7.41 -4.40
C SER A 170 23.18 8.31 -3.16
N GLU A 171 22.23 9.23 -3.16
CA GLU A 171 21.99 10.16 -2.04
C GLU A 171 20.95 9.67 -1.04
N MET A 172 20.32 8.53 -1.32
CA MET A 172 19.23 8.01 -0.50
C MET A 172 19.72 7.19 0.68
N ASP A 173 19.13 7.45 1.83
CA ASP A 173 19.34 6.67 3.06
C ASP A 173 18.44 5.42 3.07
N MET A 174 17.30 5.47 2.39
CA MET A 174 16.37 4.36 2.26
C MET A 174 15.72 4.34 0.87
N VAL A 175 15.66 3.15 0.28
CA VAL A 175 14.94 2.93 -0.99
C VAL A 175 13.91 1.83 -0.82
N VAL A 176 12.67 2.12 -1.20
CA VAL A 176 11.55 1.17 -1.22
C VAL A 176 11.11 0.96 -2.66
N THR A 177 11.14 -0.28 -3.12
CA THR A 177 10.65 -0.64 -4.46
C THR A 177 9.28 -1.31 -4.34
N ALA A 178 8.31 -0.80 -5.07
CA ALA A 178 6.92 -1.28 -5.10
C ALA A 178 6.40 -1.39 -6.55
N THR A 179 7.27 -1.87 -7.44
CA THR A 179 6.94 -2.09 -8.85
C THR A 179 6.35 -3.48 -9.06
N SER A 180 5.40 -3.61 -9.97
CA SER A 180 4.83 -4.89 -10.42
C SER A 180 5.30 -5.30 -11.81
N GLY A 181 6.11 -4.50 -12.46
CA GLY A 181 6.71 -4.74 -13.78
C GLY A 181 8.21 -5.02 -13.69
N ALA A 182 8.71 -5.78 -14.66
CA ALA A 182 10.14 -5.95 -14.90
C ALA A 182 10.70 -4.72 -15.57
#